data_4ea490edae1e29c9cf9c544eeda39a66
#
_entry.id   4ea490edae1e29c9cf9c544eeda39a66
#
_cell.length_a   1.000
_cell.length_b   1.000
_cell.length_c   1.000
_cell.angle_alpha   90.00
_cell.angle_beta   90.00
_cell.angle_gamma   90.00
#
_symmetry.space_group_name_H-M   'P 1'
#
loop_
_entity.id
_entity.type
_entity.pdbx_description
1 polymer ?
#
loop_
_entity_poly.entity_id
_entity_poly.type
_entity_poly.pdbx_seq_one_letter_code
_entity_poly.pdbx_strand_id
1 'polypeptide(L)'
;PEYLNNVGILGAFIVGIALGVFFMSWHITTFILHSRRFKFLATTTNPFLKYCLNNSILPGLFLIFYFIKLYKYDDYRELMAFNEIMLLMIGILAGGATLVLLSFVYFFGADKTISKRVAAIVSNPDQFKKIFLGKKLGMDFFALPVNYYITGRLKLKKTRSVSHYRDDFIESIFKRHHLAAIVSILLAFLFLILVGFFLDKPFFEMPAAASVFIFFSLMIALIGALAYFLQSWSLPAAILLLLFFNFLFEKGYLDPRNKAYGLEYPNNDLRPKYDPGSLNAICSADILQKDKEQMISVLNKWKTRQDSAKPLMIFINVSGGGLRSSAFTMHAMQKLDSMLHGKLMKKTFLISGASGGMLAATYYRELYRRKIHGASIHLSSPQYLNNITGDLLNSVFSSMMAR
;
A
#
# COMPACT_ATOMS: atom_id res chain seq x y z
N PRO A 1 9.02 10.82 -4.29
CA PRO A 1 10.31 11.05 -4.91
C PRO A 1 10.29 11.33 -6.40
N GLU A 2 9.21 10.98 -7.14
CA GLU A 2 9.09 11.28 -8.57
C GLU A 2 9.34 12.76 -8.88
N TYR A 3 8.86 13.66 -8.00
CA TYR A 3 8.98 15.11 -8.16
C TYR A 3 10.38 15.66 -7.87
N LEU A 4 11.29 14.81 -7.44
CA LEU A 4 12.66 15.17 -7.11
C LEU A 4 13.66 14.55 -8.09
N ASN A 5 13.21 14.11 -9.26
CA ASN A 5 13.99 13.38 -10.27
C ASN A 5 14.64 12.08 -9.76
N ASN A 6 14.03 11.44 -8.75
CA ASN A 6 14.52 10.18 -8.18
C ASN A 6 13.86 8.94 -8.80
N VAL A 7 13.09 9.10 -9.87
CA VAL A 7 12.54 7.98 -10.62
C VAL A 7 13.59 7.46 -11.57
N GLY A 8 14.13 6.29 -11.25
CA GLY A 8 15.16 5.65 -12.04
C GLY A 8 14.79 4.24 -12.44
N ILE A 9 15.55 3.68 -13.38
CA ILE A 9 15.39 2.29 -13.85
C ILE A 9 15.46 1.27 -12.70
N LEU A 10 16.28 1.52 -11.68
CA LEU A 10 16.38 0.63 -10.51
C LEU A 10 15.08 0.64 -9.69
N GLY A 11 14.49 1.81 -9.43
CA GLY A 11 13.19 1.92 -8.77
C GLY A 11 12.10 1.22 -9.57
N ALA A 12 12.07 1.41 -10.89
CA ALA A 12 11.15 0.74 -11.79
C ALA A 12 11.35 -0.80 -11.77
N PHE A 13 12.59 -1.27 -11.73
CA PHE A 13 12.90 -2.69 -11.61
C PHE A 13 12.40 -3.29 -10.28
N ILE A 14 12.56 -2.58 -9.16
CA ILE A 14 12.04 -3.00 -7.84
C ILE A 14 10.51 -3.08 -7.86
N VAL A 15 9.84 -2.08 -8.47
CA VAL A 15 8.38 -2.12 -8.69
C VAL A 15 7.99 -3.33 -9.54
N GLY A 16 8.77 -3.62 -10.58
CA GLY A 16 8.58 -4.81 -11.41
C GLY A 16 8.68 -6.12 -10.63
N ILE A 17 9.68 -6.26 -9.75
CA ILE A 17 9.81 -7.40 -8.84
C ILE A 17 8.54 -7.53 -7.98
N ALA A 18 8.11 -6.44 -7.33
CA ALA A 18 6.91 -6.45 -6.49
C ALA A 18 5.63 -6.80 -7.26
N LEU A 19 5.49 -6.30 -8.49
CA LEU A 19 4.41 -6.68 -9.40
C LEU A 19 4.48 -8.17 -9.75
N GLY A 20 5.67 -8.71 -9.97
CA GLY A 20 5.88 -10.15 -10.16
C GLY A 20 5.46 -10.97 -8.95
N VAL A 21 5.76 -10.51 -7.71
CA VAL A 21 5.27 -11.13 -6.46
C VAL A 21 3.75 -11.15 -6.44
N PHE A 22 3.12 -10.03 -6.79
CA PHE A 22 1.66 -9.91 -6.84
C PHE A 22 1.04 -10.91 -7.86
N PHE A 23 1.57 -10.99 -9.05
CA PHE A 23 1.08 -11.93 -10.06
C PHE A 23 1.30 -13.39 -9.63
N MET A 24 2.45 -13.70 -9.07
CA MET A 24 2.72 -15.05 -8.59
C MET A 24 1.83 -15.42 -7.40
N SER A 25 1.62 -14.53 -6.43
CA SER A 25 0.65 -14.73 -5.34
C SER A 25 -0.76 -15.01 -5.87
N TRP A 26 -1.20 -14.23 -6.85
CA TRP A 26 -2.48 -14.45 -7.53
C TRP A 26 -2.55 -15.82 -8.21
N HIS A 27 -1.55 -16.19 -8.99
CA HIS A 27 -1.51 -17.47 -9.70
C HIS A 27 -1.46 -18.65 -8.73
N ILE A 28 -0.65 -18.57 -7.70
CA ILE A 28 -0.51 -19.61 -6.69
C ILE A 28 -1.83 -19.80 -5.94
N THR A 29 -2.39 -18.71 -5.43
CA THR A 29 -3.63 -18.74 -4.64
C THR A 29 -4.79 -19.27 -5.47
N THR A 30 -4.98 -18.75 -6.66
CA THR A 30 -6.07 -19.21 -7.54
C THR A 30 -5.86 -20.65 -8.02
N PHE A 31 -4.62 -21.09 -8.25
CA PHE A 31 -4.32 -22.48 -8.56
C PHE A 31 -4.69 -23.40 -7.40
N ILE A 32 -4.31 -23.07 -6.17
CA ILE A 32 -4.66 -23.86 -4.98
C ILE A 32 -6.17 -23.98 -4.83
N LEU A 33 -6.90 -22.89 -4.98
CA LEU A 33 -8.34 -22.85 -4.79
C LEU A 33 -9.11 -23.56 -5.92
N HIS A 34 -8.62 -23.44 -7.16
CA HIS A 34 -9.37 -23.87 -8.34
C HIS A 34 -8.82 -25.13 -9.02
N SER A 35 -7.66 -25.66 -8.62
CA SER A 35 -7.06 -26.85 -9.24
C SER A 35 -8.04 -28.03 -9.32
N ARG A 36 -8.87 -28.21 -8.28
CA ARG A 36 -9.89 -29.27 -8.23
C ARG A 36 -10.98 -29.10 -9.30
N ARG A 37 -11.24 -27.89 -9.79
CA ARG A 37 -12.20 -27.60 -10.86
C ARG A 37 -11.62 -27.88 -12.24
N PHE A 38 -10.30 -27.76 -12.39
CA PHE A 38 -9.56 -27.94 -13.65
C PHE A 38 -8.82 -29.27 -13.67
N LYS A 39 -9.51 -30.35 -13.36
CA LYS A 39 -8.94 -31.72 -13.25
C LYS A 39 -8.13 -32.13 -14.48
N PHE A 40 -8.46 -31.63 -15.68
CA PHE A 40 -7.71 -31.93 -16.92
C PHE A 40 -6.24 -31.47 -16.86
N LEU A 41 -5.92 -30.47 -16.03
CA LEU A 41 -4.53 -30.02 -15.85
C LEU A 41 -3.63 -31.15 -15.34
N ALA A 42 -4.14 -32.04 -14.51
CA ALA A 42 -3.38 -33.20 -14.01
C ALA A 42 -2.91 -34.14 -15.14
N THR A 43 -3.58 -34.14 -16.30
CA THR A 43 -3.18 -34.94 -17.47
C THR A 43 -2.14 -34.25 -18.35
N THR A 44 -1.69 -33.07 -17.96
CA THR A 44 -0.77 -32.26 -18.75
C THR A 44 0.62 -32.22 -18.10
N THR A 45 1.65 -32.04 -18.91
CA THR A 45 2.98 -31.75 -18.41
C THR A 45 3.01 -30.33 -17.82
N ASN A 46 3.63 -30.13 -16.67
CA ASN A 46 3.73 -28.86 -15.96
C ASN A 46 2.35 -28.16 -15.76
N PRO A 47 1.44 -28.74 -14.95
CA PRO A 47 0.07 -28.23 -14.81
C PRO A 47 0.04 -26.79 -14.28
N PHE A 48 0.91 -26.44 -13.35
CA PHE A 48 1.00 -25.09 -12.80
C PHE A 48 1.38 -24.06 -13.87
N LEU A 49 2.40 -24.32 -14.69
CA LEU A 49 2.79 -23.41 -15.78
C LEU A 49 1.64 -23.16 -16.76
N LYS A 50 0.91 -24.22 -17.14
CA LYS A 50 -0.24 -24.08 -18.05
C LYS A 50 -1.39 -23.30 -17.42
N TYR A 51 -1.61 -23.51 -16.12
CA TYR A 51 -2.55 -22.72 -15.37
C TYR A 51 -2.16 -21.23 -15.39
N CYS A 52 -0.92 -20.91 -15.06
CA CYS A 52 -0.41 -19.53 -15.07
C CYS A 52 -0.58 -18.86 -16.45
N LEU A 53 -0.21 -19.53 -17.52
CA LEU A 53 -0.35 -19.00 -18.89
C LEU A 53 -1.81 -18.65 -19.22
N ASN A 54 -2.75 -19.51 -18.86
CA ASN A 54 -4.17 -19.26 -19.13
C ASN A 54 -4.76 -18.20 -18.18
N ASN A 55 -4.31 -18.16 -16.95
CA ASN A 55 -4.76 -17.18 -15.95
C ASN A 55 -4.07 -15.80 -16.10
N SER A 56 -3.01 -15.70 -16.92
CA SER A 56 -2.28 -14.45 -17.19
C SER A 56 -2.96 -13.55 -18.23
N ILE A 57 -4.02 -14.00 -18.87
CA ILE A 57 -4.73 -13.20 -19.89
C ILE A 57 -5.24 -11.89 -19.29
N LEU A 58 -5.97 -11.96 -18.18
CA LEU A 58 -6.52 -10.79 -17.51
C LEU A 58 -5.44 -9.87 -16.90
N PRO A 59 -4.46 -10.39 -16.11
CA PRO A 59 -3.31 -9.60 -15.68
C PRO A 59 -2.52 -8.97 -16.84
N GLY A 60 -2.35 -9.70 -17.95
CA GLY A 60 -1.67 -9.18 -19.13
C GLY A 60 -2.39 -8.01 -19.79
N LEU A 61 -3.71 -8.09 -19.94
CA LEU A 61 -4.53 -6.98 -20.44
C LEU A 61 -4.46 -5.77 -19.48
N PHE A 62 -4.50 -6.00 -18.19
CA PHE A 62 -4.31 -4.94 -17.20
C PHE A 62 -2.93 -4.28 -17.34
N LEU A 63 -1.87 -5.06 -17.52
CA LEU A 63 -0.51 -4.55 -17.67
C LEU A 63 -0.37 -3.68 -18.92
N ILE A 64 -0.96 -4.10 -20.06
CA ILE A 64 -1.01 -3.29 -21.28
C ILE A 64 -1.73 -1.95 -21.01
N PHE A 65 -2.90 -2.00 -20.38
CA PHE A 65 -3.62 -0.80 -20.00
C PHE A 65 -2.80 0.11 -19.06
N TYR A 66 -2.14 -0.46 -18.08
CA TYR A 66 -1.28 0.25 -17.16
C TYR A 66 -0.13 0.97 -17.87
N PHE A 67 0.57 0.30 -18.77
CA PHE A 67 1.65 0.91 -19.53
C PHE A 67 1.18 2.04 -20.46
N ILE A 68 0.00 1.90 -21.07
CA ILE A 68 -0.59 2.98 -21.87
C ILE A 68 -0.86 4.22 -20.98
N LYS A 69 -1.35 4.00 -19.75
CA LYS A 69 -1.63 5.10 -18.80
C LYS A 69 -0.35 5.70 -18.23
N LEU A 70 0.64 4.87 -17.90
CA LEU A 70 1.95 5.30 -17.43
C LEU A 70 2.62 6.19 -18.49
N TYR A 71 2.72 5.72 -19.74
CA TYR A 71 3.29 6.49 -20.83
C TYR A 71 2.62 7.87 -20.97
N LYS A 72 1.26 7.89 -21.04
CA LYS A 72 0.51 9.15 -21.17
C LYS A 72 0.70 10.09 -19.98
N TYR A 73 0.84 9.57 -18.78
CA TYR A 73 1.04 10.36 -17.59
C TYR A 73 2.44 10.98 -17.56
N ASP A 74 3.47 10.17 -17.80
CA ASP A 74 4.86 10.61 -17.73
C ASP A 74 5.18 11.58 -18.87
N ASP A 75 4.65 11.35 -20.08
CA ASP A 75 4.80 12.27 -21.21
C ASP A 75 4.09 13.61 -20.98
N TYR A 76 2.82 13.58 -20.58
CA TYR A 76 1.99 14.79 -20.51
C TYR A 76 2.09 15.54 -19.16
N ARG A 77 2.22 14.81 -18.04
CA ARG A 77 2.22 15.43 -16.70
C ARG A 77 3.61 15.64 -16.13
N GLU A 78 4.51 14.68 -16.35
CA GLU A 78 5.88 14.76 -15.84
C GLU A 78 6.85 15.31 -16.89
N LEU A 79 6.42 15.47 -18.14
CA LEU A 79 7.21 15.99 -19.27
C LEU A 79 8.55 15.24 -19.44
N MET A 80 8.51 13.92 -19.21
CA MET A 80 9.68 13.06 -19.34
C MET A 80 10.03 12.79 -20.80
N ALA A 81 11.30 12.61 -21.11
CA ALA A 81 11.73 12.24 -22.45
C ALA A 81 11.30 10.80 -22.80
N PHE A 82 10.99 10.55 -24.06
CA PHE A 82 10.55 9.24 -24.55
C PHE A 82 11.47 8.08 -24.12
N ASN A 83 12.79 8.28 -24.23
CA ASN A 83 13.77 7.26 -23.84
C ASN A 83 13.74 6.95 -22.34
N GLU A 84 13.50 7.95 -21.48
CA GLU A 84 13.37 7.76 -20.03
C GLU A 84 12.14 6.94 -19.70
N ILE A 85 10.99 7.27 -20.30
CA ILE A 85 9.74 6.51 -20.11
C ILE A 85 9.93 5.05 -20.56
N MET A 86 10.59 4.83 -21.71
CA MET A 86 10.87 3.48 -22.19
C MET A 86 11.77 2.69 -21.24
N LEU A 87 12.80 3.33 -20.66
CA LEU A 87 13.67 2.70 -19.67
C LEU A 87 12.91 2.29 -18.39
N LEU A 88 11.97 3.10 -17.93
CA LEU A 88 11.11 2.75 -16.79
C LEU A 88 10.24 1.54 -17.11
N MET A 89 9.58 1.53 -18.27
CA MET A 89 8.75 0.41 -18.71
C MET A 89 9.55 -0.88 -18.83
N ILE A 90 10.75 -0.81 -19.41
CA ILE A 90 11.68 -1.96 -19.51
C ILE A 90 12.11 -2.41 -18.13
N GLY A 91 12.41 -1.48 -17.19
CA GLY A 91 12.75 -1.80 -15.82
C GLY A 91 11.64 -2.60 -15.13
N ILE A 92 10.39 -2.15 -15.21
CA ILE A 92 9.23 -2.86 -14.65
C ILE A 92 9.08 -4.27 -15.26
N LEU A 93 9.18 -4.38 -16.60
CA LEU A 93 9.08 -5.68 -17.27
C LEU A 93 10.22 -6.62 -16.89
N ALA A 94 11.45 -6.12 -16.83
CA ALA A 94 12.62 -6.90 -16.46
C ALA A 94 12.54 -7.39 -15.00
N GLY A 95 12.13 -6.53 -14.06
CA GLY A 95 11.93 -6.91 -12.66
C GLY A 95 10.85 -7.98 -12.52
N GLY A 96 9.70 -7.80 -13.16
CA GLY A 96 8.60 -8.77 -13.16
C GLY A 96 9.01 -10.11 -13.78
N ALA A 97 9.66 -10.08 -14.92
CA ALA A 97 10.17 -11.29 -15.58
C ALA A 97 11.20 -12.03 -14.73
N THR A 98 12.12 -11.30 -14.09
CA THR A 98 13.13 -11.89 -13.19
C THR A 98 12.46 -12.65 -12.06
N LEU A 99 11.48 -12.06 -11.37
CA LEU A 99 10.79 -12.75 -10.28
C LEU A 99 9.97 -13.94 -10.76
N VAL A 100 9.25 -13.80 -11.87
CA VAL A 100 8.47 -14.92 -12.45
C VAL A 100 9.40 -16.08 -12.81
N LEU A 101 10.53 -15.81 -13.42
CA LEU A 101 11.54 -16.84 -13.75
C LEU A 101 12.10 -17.51 -12.49
N LEU A 102 12.52 -16.72 -11.49
CA LEU A 102 13.01 -17.25 -10.20
C LEU A 102 11.93 -18.10 -9.52
N SER A 103 10.69 -17.68 -9.53
CA SER A 103 9.57 -18.42 -8.96
C SER A 103 9.40 -19.77 -9.67
N PHE A 104 9.46 -19.81 -10.99
CA PHE A 104 9.38 -21.08 -11.74
C PHE A 104 10.58 -21.98 -11.48
N VAL A 105 11.80 -21.45 -11.40
CA VAL A 105 13.00 -22.22 -11.02
C VAL A 105 12.80 -22.81 -9.62
N TYR A 106 12.30 -22.02 -8.66
CA TYR A 106 11.99 -22.52 -7.32
C TYR A 106 10.93 -23.62 -7.35
N PHE A 107 9.80 -23.42 -8.02
CA PHE A 107 8.72 -24.41 -8.10
C PHE A 107 9.14 -25.71 -8.78
N PHE A 108 9.98 -25.64 -9.80
CA PHE A 108 10.49 -26.84 -10.49
C PHE A 108 11.67 -27.50 -9.75
N GLY A 109 12.49 -26.68 -9.03
CA GLY A 109 13.64 -27.17 -8.27
C GLY A 109 13.26 -27.78 -6.92
N ALA A 110 12.37 -27.13 -6.18
CA ALA A 110 11.92 -27.56 -4.85
C ALA A 110 11.14 -28.88 -4.89
N ASP A 111 10.62 -29.25 -6.05
CA ASP A 111 9.86 -30.49 -6.26
C ASP A 111 10.64 -31.75 -5.89
N LYS A 112 11.97 -31.71 -5.92
CA LYS A 112 12.83 -32.83 -5.62
C LYS A 112 13.25 -32.98 -4.13
N THR A 113 13.31 -31.88 -3.37
CA THR A 113 14.01 -31.84 -2.08
C THR A 113 13.12 -31.70 -0.86
N ILE A 114 12.10 -30.83 -0.92
CA ILE A 114 11.25 -30.47 0.25
C ILE A 114 10.11 -31.47 0.48
N SER A 115 9.73 -32.20 -0.56
CA SER A 115 8.55 -33.06 -0.62
C SER A 115 8.54 -34.19 0.45
N LYS A 116 9.67 -34.71 0.89
CA LYS A 116 9.69 -35.96 1.69
C LYS A 116 9.44 -35.75 3.19
N ARG A 117 9.81 -34.62 3.79
CA ARG A 117 9.76 -34.45 5.26
C ARG A 117 8.60 -33.57 5.77
N VAL A 118 8.18 -32.56 5.01
CA VAL A 118 7.17 -31.57 5.45
C VAL A 118 5.80 -31.82 4.83
N ALA A 119 5.77 -32.52 3.68
CA ALA A 119 4.52 -32.84 2.97
C ALA A 119 3.49 -33.62 3.81
N ALA A 120 3.96 -34.47 4.71
CA ALA A 120 3.09 -35.27 5.57
C ALA A 120 2.30 -34.44 6.60
N ILE A 121 2.88 -33.32 7.07
CA ILE A 121 2.30 -32.49 8.14
C ILE A 121 1.36 -31.44 7.58
N VAL A 122 1.73 -30.78 6.47
CA VAL A 122 1.00 -29.61 5.93
C VAL A 122 0.01 -29.99 4.81
N SER A 123 0.22 -31.14 4.17
CA SER A 123 -0.56 -31.57 3.01
C SER A 123 -1.88 -32.29 3.33
N ASN A 124 -2.28 -32.39 4.60
CA ASN A 124 -3.51 -33.08 4.98
C ASN A 124 -4.56 -32.13 5.59
N PRO A 125 -5.21 -31.25 4.79
CA PRO A 125 -6.29 -30.40 5.27
C PRO A 125 -7.49 -31.22 5.72
N ASP A 126 -7.62 -32.46 5.29
CA ASP A 126 -8.69 -33.37 5.70
C ASP A 126 -8.54 -33.87 7.15
N GLN A 127 -7.32 -33.91 7.71
CA GLN A 127 -7.11 -34.14 9.15
C GLN A 127 -7.53 -32.93 9.98
N PHE A 128 -7.21 -31.72 9.52
CA PHE A 128 -7.67 -30.50 10.17
C PHE A 128 -9.21 -30.35 10.09
N LYS A 129 -9.82 -30.74 8.96
CA LYS A 129 -11.27 -30.77 8.79
C LYS A 129 -11.98 -31.77 9.69
N LYS A 130 -11.43 -32.95 9.90
CA LYS A 130 -12.01 -33.96 10.82
C LYS A 130 -12.04 -33.48 12.26
N ILE A 131 -11.09 -32.63 12.65
CA ILE A 131 -11.01 -32.08 14.02
C ILE A 131 -12.00 -30.94 14.23
N PHE A 132 -12.21 -30.06 13.23
CA PHE A 132 -12.97 -28.82 13.41
C PHE A 132 -14.37 -28.79 12.76
N LEU A 133 -14.65 -29.50 11.71
CA LEU A 133 -15.81 -29.19 10.86
C LEU A 133 -16.74 -30.35 10.49
N GLY A 134 -16.58 -31.55 11.04
CA GLY A 134 -17.48 -32.70 10.78
C GLY A 134 -18.25 -32.62 9.44
N LYS A 135 -18.29 -33.63 8.62
CA LYS A 135 -19.03 -33.83 7.36
C LYS A 135 -19.02 -32.69 6.31
N LYS A 136 -18.59 -33.02 5.11
CA LYS A 136 -18.67 -32.21 3.88
C LYS A 136 -20.10 -31.65 3.69
N LEU A 137 -20.26 -30.33 3.80
CA LEU A 137 -21.32 -29.64 3.09
C LEU A 137 -20.84 -29.49 1.63
N GLY A 138 -21.33 -30.39 0.79
CA GLY A 138 -21.05 -30.34 -0.64
C GLY A 138 -21.78 -29.17 -1.27
N MET A 139 -21.09 -28.06 -1.48
CA MET A 139 -21.43 -27.11 -2.53
C MET A 139 -20.50 -27.40 -3.71
N ASP A 140 -20.93 -28.23 -4.62
CA ASP A 140 -20.43 -28.26 -5.98
C ASP A 140 -20.87 -26.96 -6.65
N PHE A 141 -20.10 -25.88 -6.43
CA PHE A 141 -20.25 -24.69 -7.24
C PHE A 141 -19.93 -25.05 -8.68
N PHE A 142 -20.88 -24.74 -9.57
CA PHE A 142 -20.90 -24.96 -11.01
C PHE A 142 -19.50 -25.10 -11.62
N ALA A 143 -19.13 -26.31 -12.01
CA ALA A 143 -17.97 -26.58 -12.83
C ALA A 143 -18.27 -26.01 -14.23
N LEU A 144 -17.69 -24.84 -14.53
CA LEU A 144 -17.73 -24.32 -15.89
C LEU A 144 -16.93 -25.29 -16.78
N PRO A 145 -17.55 -25.90 -17.81
CA PRO A 145 -16.87 -26.85 -18.66
C PRO A 145 -15.80 -26.11 -19.47
N VAL A 146 -14.54 -26.35 -19.15
CA VAL A 146 -13.42 -25.83 -19.95
C VAL A 146 -13.16 -26.77 -21.10
N ASN A 147 -13.42 -26.32 -22.32
CA ASN A 147 -13.26 -27.12 -23.54
C ASN A 147 -11.88 -26.96 -24.17
N TYR A 148 -11.24 -25.79 -24.03
CA TYR A 148 -9.97 -25.47 -24.65
C TYR A 148 -9.03 -24.77 -23.64
N TYR A 149 -7.74 -24.96 -23.82
CA TYR A 149 -6.70 -24.27 -23.05
C TYR A 149 -5.48 -23.92 -23.92
N ILE A 150 -4.73 -22.91 -23.54
CA ILE A 150 -3.50 -22.48 -24.19
C ILE A 150 -2.35 -23.34 -23.67
N THR A 151 -1.60 -23.97 -24.57
CA THR A 151 -0.42 -24.78 -24.24
C THR A 151 0.81 -23.89 -24.03
N GLY A 152 1.91 -24.45 -23.47
CA GLY A 152 3.19 -23.74 -23.33
C GLY A 152 3.83 -23.26 -24.64
N ARG A 153 3.35 -23.72 -25.80
CA ARG A 153 3.72 -23.23 -27.13
C ARG A 153 2.70 -22.23 -27.71
N LEU A 154 1.86 -21.65 -26.85
CA LEU A 154 0.79 -20.69 -27.19
C LEU A 154 -0.23 -21.23 -28.22
N LYS A 155 -0.38 -22.57 -28.33
CA LYS A 155 -1.37 -23.19 -29.20
C LYS A 155 -2.63 -23.55 -28.40
N LEU A 156 -3.79 -23.29 -28.98
CA LEU A 156 -5.07 -23.72 -28.41
C LEU A 156 -5.24 -25.23 -28.55
N LYS A 157 -5.54 -25.92 -27.46
CA LYS A 157 -5.75 -27.37 -27.43
C LYS A 157 -7.03 -27.73 -26.68
N LYS A 158 -7.74 -28.74 -27.17
CA LYS A 158 -8.94 -29.30 -26.51
C LYS A 158 -8.55 -30.04 -25.23
N THR A 159 -9.35 -29.89 -24.18
CA THR A 159 -9.17 -30.61 -22.91
C THR A 159 -9.44 -32.11 -23.09
N ARG A 160 -8.74 -32.93 -22.29
CA ARG A 160 -8.98 -34.38 -22.25
C ARG A 160 -9.97 -34.71 -21.13
N SER A 161 -10.82 -35.71 -21.34
CA SER A 161 -11.66 -36.26 -20.28
C SER A 161 -10.81 -36.94 -19.21
N VAL A 162 -11.16 -36.70 -17.95
CA VAL A 162 -10.47 -37.25 -16.77
C VAL A 162 -11.41 -38.10 -15.91
N SER A 163 -12.60 -38.40 -16.41
CA SER A 163 -13.64 -39.13 -15.68
C SER A 163 -13.22 -40.56 -15.26
N HIS A 164 -12.23 -41.13 -15.95
CA HIS A 164 -11.71 -42.48 -15.67
C HIS A 164 -10.60 -42.49 -14.59
N TYR A 165 -10.11 -41.33 -14.13
CA TYR A 165 -9.12 -41.27 -13.05
C TYR A 165 -9.80 -41.09 -11.70
N ARG A 166 -9.27 -41.74 -10.65
CA ARG A 166 -9.73 -41.55 -9.28
C ARG A 166 -9.36 -40.15 -8.78
N ASP A 167 -10.25 -39.52 -8.03
CA ASP A 167 -10.06 -38.18 -7.47
C ASP A 167 -8.82 -38.09 -6.58
N ASP A 168 -8.52 -39.12 -5.78
CA ASP A 168 -7.33 -39.18 -4.92
C ASP A 168 -6.01 -39.09 -5.72
N PHE A 169 -5.98 -39.72 -6.90
CA PHE A 169 -4.81 -39.66 -7.78
C PHE A 169 -4.63 -38.25 -8.36
N ILE A 170 -5.70 -37.63 -8.83
CA ILE A 170 -5.70 -36.26 -9.36
C ILE A 170 -5.27 -35.27 -8.26
N GLU A 171 -5.80 -35.42 -7.05
CA GLU A 171 -5.45 -34.56 -5.91
C GLU A 171 -3.96 -34.69 -5.51
N SER A 172 -3.39 -35.87 -5.55
CA SER A 172 -1.97 -36.09 -5.22
C SER A 172 -1.01 -35.31 -6.12
N ILE A 173 -1.38 -35.07 -7.39
CA ILE A 173 -0.60 -34.29 -8.34
C ILE A 173 -0.58 -32.80 -7.95
N PHE A 174 -1.68 -32.28 -7.41
CA PHE A 174 -1.77 -30.89 -7.03
C PHE A 174 -1.19 -30.59 -5.63
N LYS A 175 -1.25 -31.53 -4.68
CA LYS A 175 -0.74 -31.36 -3.29
C LYS A 175 0.70 -30.87 -3.21
N ARG A 176 1.55 -31.35 -4.11
CA ARG A 176 2.97 -30.99 -4.16
C ARG A 176 3.20 -29.48 -4.40
N HIS A 177 2.42 -28.92 -5.29
CA HIS A 177 2.51 -27.48 -5.62
C HIS A 177 1.94 -26.60 -4.49
N HIS A 178 1.01 -27.10 -3.69
CA HIS A 178 0.43 -26.36 -2.57
C HIS A 178 1.45 -26.07 -1.47
N LEU A 179 2.35 -27.04 -1.16
CA LEU A 179 3.38 -26.84 -0.15
C LEU A 179 4.40 -25.77 -0.56
N ALA A 180 4.89 -25.85 -1.79
CA ALA A 180 5.83 -24.86 -2.32
C ALA A 180 5.23 -23.44 -2.28
N ALA A 181 3.92 -23.32 -2.54
CA ALA A 181 3.18 -22.09 -2.46
C ALA A 181 3.14 -21.51 -1.03
N ILE A 182 2.83 -22.33 -0.03
CA ILE A 182 2.77 -21.89 1.38
C ILE A 182 4.15 -21.37 1.83
N VAL A 183 5.24 -22.06 1.48
CA VAL A 183 6.58 -21.63 1.84
C VAL A 183 6.93 -20.30 1.18
N SER A 184 6.58 -20.09 -0.09
CA SER A 184 6.85 -18.81 -0.76
C SER A 184 6.07 -17.63 -0.15
N ILE A 185 4.84 -17.87 0.31
CA ILE A 185 4.02 -16.88 1.02
C ILE A 185 4.67 -16.50 2.36
N LEU A 186 5.11 -17.50 3.14
CA LEU A 186 5.81 -17.26 4.40
C LEU A 186 7.09 -16.44 4.21
N LEU A 187 7.87 -16.75 3.18
CA LEU A 187 9.08 -15.98 2.85
C LEU A 187 8.75 -14.53 2.48
N ALA A 188 7.71 -14.29 1.69
CA ALA A 188 7.27 -12.95 1.35
C ALA A 188 6.81 -12.17 2.60
N PHE A 189 6.11 -12.83 3.51
CA PHE A 189 5.68 -12.23 4.79
C PHE A 189 6.86 -11.85 5.68
N LEU A 190 7.83 -12.76 5.85
CA LEU A 190 9.05 -12.49 6.60
C LEU A 190 9.86 -11.35 5.99
N PHE A 191 9.96 -11.30 4.65
CA PHE A 191 10.62 -10.18 3.97
C PHE A 191 9.94 -8.84 4.23
N LEU A 192 8.61 -8.78 4.21
CA LEU A 192 7.88 -7.54 4.50
C LEU A 192 8.08 -7.08 5.94
N ILE A 193 8.05 -8.00 6.92
CA ILE A 193 8.34 -7.68 8.31
C ILE A 193 9.76 -7.10 8.42
N LEU A 194 10.74 -7.72 7.78
CA LEU A 194 12.13 -7.26 7.81
C LEU A 194 12.25 -5.84 7.23
N VAL A 195 11.61 -5.57 6.10
CA VAL A 195 11.55 -4.21 5.52
C VAL A 195 10.90 -3.23 6.51
N GLY A 196 9.81 -3.64 7.16
CA GLY A 196 9.11 -2.81 8.15
C GLY A 196 9.98 -2.39 9.35
N PHE A 197 10.90 -3.27 9.79
CA PHE A 197 11.86 -2.94 10.86
C PHE A 197 12.98 -1.99 10.45
N PHE A 198 13.34 -1.96 9.16
CA PHE A 198 14.49 -1.21 8.66
C PHE A 198 14.11 -0.03 7.77
N LEU A 199 12.87 0.48 7.87
CA LEU A 199 12.38 1.61 7.06
C LEU A 199 13.25 2.87 7.14
N ASP A 200 13.89 3.10 8.29
CA ASP A 200 14.77 4.28 8.50
C ASP A 200 16.13 4.15 7.82
N LYS A 201 16.42 3.02 7.18
CA LYS A 201 17.69 2.80 6.49
C LYS A 201 17.54 3.04 4.99
N PRO A 202 18.36 3.91 4.36
CA PRO A 202 18.26 4.20 2.93
C PRO A 202 18.31 2.98 2.01
N PHE A 203 19.00 1.91 2.44
CA PHE A 203 19.07 0.66 1.69
C PHE A 203 17.71 -0.07 1.56
N PHE A 204 16.79 0.15 2.52
CA PHE A 204 15.46 -0.46 2.54
C PHE A 204 14.38 0.50 2.02
N GLU A 205 14.76 1.69 1.56
CA GLU A 205 13.83 2.57 0.86
C GLU A 205 13.36 1.90 -0.44
N MET A 206 12.05 1.64 -0.51
CA MET A 206 11.42 1.05 -1.69
C MET A 206 10.49 2.06 -2.34
N PRO A 207 10.29 2.01 -3.66
CA PRO A 207 9.22 2.77 -4.29
C PRO A 207 7.87 2.43 -3.67
N ALA A 208 7.03 3.43 -3.41
CA ALA A 208 5.72 3.25 -2.77
C ALA A 208 4.84 2.20 -3.51
N ALA A 209 4.90 2.18 -4.84
CA ALA A 209 4.20 1.18 -5.64
C ALA A 209 4.63 -0.26 -5.31
N ALA A 210 5.91 -0.49 -4.97
CA ALA A 210 6.39 -1.81 -4.58
C ALA A 210 5.75 -2.27 -3.26
N SER A 211 5.68 -1.40 -2.25
CA SER A 211 5.01 -1.71 -0.98
C SER A 211 3.52 -2.02 -1.17
N VAL A 212 2.85 -1.27 -2.03
CA VAL A 212 1.44 -1.52 -2.37
C VAL A 212 1.25 -2.91 -2.98
N PHE A 213 2.07 -3.30 -3.96
CA PHE A 213 1.98 -4.62 -4.58
C PHE A 213 2.31 -5.75 -3.59
N ILE A 214 3.31 -5.59 -2.73
CA ILE A 214 3.65 -6.58 -1.70
C ILE A 214 2.51 -6.72 -0.71
N PHE A 215 1.93 -5.61 -0.24
CA PHE A 215 0.78 -5.62 0.66
C PHE A 215 -0.40 -6.41 0.06
N PHE A 216 -0.81 -6.10 -1.16
CA PHE A 216 -1.89 -6.83 -1.81
C PHE A 216 -1.55 -8.29 -2.12
N SER A 217 -0.28 -8.61 -2.36
CA SER A 217 0.19 -10.00 -2.49
C SER A 217 -0.08 -10.81 -1.24
N LEU A 218 0.23 -10.22 -0.07
CA LEU A 218 -0.01 -10.87 1.22
C LEU A 218 -1.50 -10.97 1.54
N MET A 219 -2.28 -9.95 1.22
CA MET A 219 -3.75 -10.00 1.36
C MET A 219 -4.36 -11.14 0.52
N ILE A 220 -3.95 -11.29 -0.73
CA ILE A 220 -4.39 -12.39 -1.59
C ILE A 220 -3.99 -13.74 -1.00
N ALA A 221 -2.76 -13.85 -0.51
CA ALA A 221 -2.26 -15.07 0.11
C ALA A 221 -3.04 -15.42 1.38
N LEU A 222 -3.33 -14.45 2.24
CA LEU A 222 -4.11 -14.62 3.46
C LEU A 222 -5.54 -15.06 3.15
N ILE A 223 -6.22 -14.34 2.25
CA ILE A 223 -7.58 -14.69 1.81
C ILE A 223 -7.61 -16.08 1.19
N GLY A 224 -6.60 -16.40 0.38
CA GLY A 224 -6.44 -17.72 -0.22
C GLY A 224 -6.25 -18.82 0.81
N ALA A 225 -5.43 -18.61 1.83
CA ALA A 225 -5.24 -19.54 2.93
C ALA A 225 -6.53 -19.75 3.72
N LEU A 226 -7.24 -18.69 4.09
CA LEU A 226 -8.54 -18.78 4.76
C LEU A 226 -9.56 -19.55 3.90
N ALA A 227 -9.64 -19.24 2.61
CA ALA A 227 -10.56 -19.93 1.70
C ALA A 227 -10.18 -21.41 1.52
N TYR A 228 -8.90 -21.75 1.53
CA TYR A 228 -8.45 -23.13 1.41
C TYR A 228 -8.77 -23.96 2.65
N PHE A 229 -8.48 -23.43 3.85
CA PHE A 229 -8.72 -24.16 5.10
C PHE A 229 -10.18 -24.19 5.53
N LEU A 230 -10.88 -23.08 5.41
CA LEU A 230 -12.28 -22.94 5.87
C LEU A 230 -13.32 -23.33 4.80
N GLN A 231 -12.93 -23.36 3.52
CA GLN A 231 -13.82 -23.72 2.39
C GLN A 231 -15.16 -22.95 2.42
N SER A 232 -16.30 -23.66 2.54
CA SER A 232 -17.63 -23.05 2.61
C SER A 232 -17.83 -22.13 3.83
N TRP A 233 -17.03 -22.30 4.88
CA TRP A 233 -17.05 -21.46 6.07
C TRP A 233 -16.17 -20.21 5.95
N SER A 234 -15.45 -20.02 4.85
CA SER A 234 -14.56 -18.88 4.69
C SER A 234 -15.29 -17.53 4.75
N LEU A 235 -16.44 -17.42 4.09
CA LEU A 235 -17.23 -16.19 4.11
C LEU A 235 -17.89 -15.94 5.47
N PRO A 236 -18.61 -16.91 6.10
CA PRO A 236 -19.13 -16.75 7.46
C PRO A 236 -18.03 -16.41 8.48
N ALA A 237 -16.88 -17.07 8.41
CA ALA A 237 -15.76 -16.79 9.30
C ALA A 237 -15.18 -15.39 9.09
N ALA A 238 -15.04 -14.92 7.84
CA ALA A 238 -14.60 -13.56 7.54
C ALA A 238 -15.57 -12.51 8.09
N ILE A 239 -16.89 -12.72 7.93
CA ILE A 239 -17.90 -11.82 8.50
C ILE A 239 -17.83 -11.82 10.02
N LEU A 240 -17.73 -12.99 10.65
CA LEU A 240 -17.62 -13.10 12.11
C LEU A 240 -16.36 -12.43 12.64
N LEU A 241 -15.25 -12.55 11.94
CA LEU A 241 -13.99 -11.90 12.28
C LEU A 241 -14.11 -10.37 12.17
N LEU A 242 -14.75 -9.85 11.13
CA LEU A 242 -15.02 -8.43 10.99
C LEU A 242 -15.91 -7.90 12.11
N LEU A 243 -16.99 -8.61 12.44
CA LEU A 243 -17.87 -8.24 13.55
C LEU A 243 -17.14 -8.30 14.89
N PHE A 244 -16.27 -9.28 15.10
CA PHE A 244 -15.45 -9.40 16.30
C PHE A 244 -14.46 -8.24 16.43
N PHE A 245 -13.74 -7.87 15.36
CA PHE A 245 -12.86 -6.71 15.40
C PHE A 245 -13.63 -5.40 15.58
N ASN A 246 -14.79 -5.24 14.95
CA ASN A 246 -15.65 -4.09 15.20
C ASN A 246 -16.07 -3.99 16.67
N PHE A 247 -16.47 -5.11 17.27
CA PHE A 247 -16.81 -5.17 18.69
C PHE A 247 -15.61 -4.78 19.58
N LEU A 248 -14.42 -5.31 19.30
CA LEU A 248 -13.21 -4.94 20.05
C LEU A 248 -12.89 -3.45 19.92
N PHE A 249 -13.09 -2.89 18.72
CA PHE A 249 -12.91 -1.47 18.48
C PHE A 249 -13.94 -0.61 19.25
N GLU A 250 -15.21 -0.96 19.21
CA GLU A 250 -16.26 -0.24 19.94
C GLU A 250 -16.06 -0.29 21.45
N LYS A 251 -15.56 -1.39 21.98
CA LYS A 251 -15.24 -1.54 23.41
C LYS A 251 -13.91 -0.89 23.81
N GLY A 252 -13.15 -0.36 22.88
CA GLY A 252 -11.87 0.29 23.13
C GLY A 252 -10.70 -0.66 23.43
N TYR A 253 -10.89 -1.97 23.26
CA TYR A 253 -9.80 -2.95 23.41
C TYR A 253 -8.77 -2.85 22.28
N LEU A 254 -9.22 -2.47 21.09
CA LEU A 254 -8.39 -2.17 19.93
C LEU A 254 -8.72 -0.76 19.45
N ASP A 255 -7.77 0.15 19.59
CA ASP A 255 -7.90 1.49 19.03
C ASP A 255 -6.70 1.79 18.12
N PRO A 256 -6.78 1.43 16.82
CA PRO A 256 -5.70 1.66 15.88
C PRO A 256 -5.55 3.13 15.48
N ARG A 257 -6.41 4.02 15.98
CA ARG A 257 -6.35 5.44 15.63
C ARG A 257 -5.15 6.11 16.29
N ASN A 258 -4.38 6.84 15.52
CA ASN A 258 -3.35 7.72 16.06
C ASN A 258 -4.03 8.89 16.80
N LYS A 259 -3.74 9.00 18.07
CA LYS A 259 -4.27 10.08 18.92
C LYS A 259 -3.37 11.31 18.78
N ALA A 260 -3.96 12.48 18.61
CA ALA A 260 -3.20 13.73 18.60
C ALA A 260 -2.73 14.09 20.01
N TYR A 261 -1.48 14.53 20.12
CA TYR A 261 -0.95 15.00 21.40
C TYR A 261 -1.73 16.20 21.94
N GLY A 262 -2.02 16.16 23.23
CA GLY A 262 -2.70 17.26 23.91
C GLY A 262 -4.22 17.26 23.81
N LEU A 263 -4.83 16.23 23.17
CA LEU A 263 -6.27 16.03 23.17
C LEU A 263 -6.63 14.88 24.11
N GLU A 264 -7.62 15.12 24.97
CA GLU A 264 -8.17 14.11 25.87
C GLU A 264 -9.26 13.31 25.16
N TYR A 265 -8.96 12.07 24.79
CA TYR A 265 -9.89 11.15 24.14
C TYR A 265 -10.75 10.32 25.09
N PRO A 266 -10.28 9.95 26.32
CA PRO A 266 -11.02 9.02 27.16
C PRO A 266 -12.28 9.60 27.79
N ASN A 267 -12.31 10.91 28.03
CA ASN A 267 -13.42 11.55 28.73
C ASN A 267 -14.43 12.15 27.73
N ASN A 268 -15.50 11.40 27.47
CA ASN A 268 -16.57 11.86 26.58
C ASN A 268 -17.34 13.06 27.13
N ASP A 269 -17.35 13.24 28.46
CA ASP A 269 -18.08 14.33 29.12
C ASP A 269 -17.43 15.70 28.89
N LEU A 270 -16.10 15.70 28.60
CA LEU A 270 -15.35 16.92 28.28
C LEU A 270 -15.45 17.32 26.80
N ARG A 271 -16.06 16.49 25.96
CA ARG A 271 -16.22 16.81 24.55
C ARG A 271 -17.35 17.82 24.36
N PRO A 272 -17.09 18.91 23.61
CA PRO A 272 -18.17 19.84 23.27
C PRO A 272 -19.28 19.10 22.51
N LYS A 273 -20.52 19.36 22.89
CA LYS A 273 -21.67 18.82 22.18
C LYS A 273 -21.77 19.47 20.80
N TYR A 274 -22.02 18.65 19.78
CA TYR A 274 -22.24 19.10 18.42
C TYR A 274 -23.75 19.08 18.13
N ASP A 275 -24.42 20.11 18.59
CA ASP A 275 -25.86 20.33 18.38
C ASP A 275 -26.12 21.81 18.07
N PRO A 276 -27.29 22.16 17.49
CA PRO A 276 -27.60 23.54 17.11
C PRO A 276 -27.55 24.54 18.27
N GLY A 277 -27.94 24.11 19.46
CA GLY A 277 -27.90 24.96 20.66
C GLY A 277 -26.48 25.32 21.07
N SER A 278 -25.59 24.32 21.13
CA SER A 278 -24.16 24.51 21.44
C SER A 278 -23.47 25.39 20.38
N LEU A 279 -23.77 25.19 19.10
CA LEU A 279 -23.21 25.99 18.01
C LEU A 279 -23.69 27.45 18.09
N ASN A 280 -24.97 27.67 18.34
CA ASN A 280 -25.50 29.03 18.50
C ASN A 280 -24.92 29.72 19.74
N ALA A 281 -24.68 28.98 20.84
CA ALA A 281 -24.05 29.55 22.02
C ALA A 281 -22.60 30.03 21.72
N ILE A 282 -21.83 29.27 20.96
CA ILE A 282 -20.46 29.63 20.52
C ILE A 282 -20.50 30.87 19.59
N CYS A 283 -21.53 31.02 18.79
CA CYS A 283 -21.72 32.15 17.88
C CYS A 283 -22.51 33.33 18.52
N SER A 284 -22.64 33.38 19.85
CA SER A 284 -23.29 34.47 20.54
C SER A 284 -22.55 35.83 20.32
N ALA A 285 -23.28 36.92 20.34
CA ALA A 285 -22.73 38.24 20.09
C ALA A 285 -21.57 38.58 21.06
N ASP A 286 -21.69 38.19 22.31
CA ASP A 286 -20.66 38.40 23.34
C ASP A 286 -19.35 37.66 23.05
N ILE A 287 -19.46 36.40 22.56
CA ILE A 287 -18.29 35.60 22.21
C ILE A 287 -17.64 36.18 20.96
N LEU A 288 -18.41 36.51 19.95
CA LEU A 288 -17.92 37.18 18.73
C LEU A 288 -17.19 38.49 19.04
N GLN A 289 -17.69 39.28 19.97
CA GLN A 289 -17.03 40.51 20.38
C GLN A 289 -15.71 40.26 21.09
N LYS A 290 -15.65 39.26 21.98
CA LYS A 290 -14.39 38.81 22.63
C LYS A 290 -13.37 38.30 21.64
N ASP A 291 -13.79 37.50 20.66
CA ASP A 291 -12.90 36.99 19.60
C ASP A 291 -12.33 38.10 18.74
N LYS A 292 -13.17 39.11 18.42
CA LYS A 292 -12.74 40.32 17.71
C LYS A 292 -11.69 41.10 18.48
N GLU A 293 -11.87 41.31 19.78
CA GLU A 293 -10.90 41.97 20.66
C GLU A 293 -9.57 41.20 20.76
N GLN A 294 -9.67 39.88 20.90
CA GLN A 294 -8.49 39.00 20.88
C GLN A 294 -7.73 39.10 19.55
N MET A 295 -8.44 39.05 18.42
CA MET A 295 -7.84 39.18 17.10
C MET A 295 -7.16 40.54 16.90
N ILE A 296 -7.78 41.66 17.36
CA ILE A 296 -7.17 42.96 17.37
C ILE A 296 -5.89 42.98 18.23
N SER A 297 -5.91 42.34 19.38
CA SER A 297 -4.74 42.22 20.24
C SER A 297 -3.59 41.45 19.55
N VAL A 298 -3.90 40.32 18.87
CA VAL A 298 -2.92 39.55 18.07
C VAL A 298 -2.35 40.42 16.94
N LEU A 299 -3.21 41.15 16.23
CA LEU A 299 -2.79 42.05 15.16
C LEU A 299 -1.85 43.15 15.67
N ASN A 300 -2.18 43.77 16.79
CA ASN A 300 -1.33 44.81 17.40
C ASN A 300 0.00 44.23 17.86
N LYS A 301 0.04 43.04 18.48
CA LYS A 301 1.28 42.35 18.83
C LYS A 301 2.15 42.01 17.60
N TRP A 302 1.52 41.63 16.48
CA TRP A 302 2.24 41.43 15.22
C TRP A 302 2.83 42.77 14.72
N LYS A 303 2.02 43.86 14.71
CA LYS A 303 2.42 45.19 14.24
C LYS A 303 3.60 45.75 15.05
N THR A 304 3.62 45.60 16.35
CA THR A 304 4.73 46.10 17.21
C THR A 304 6.07 45.41 16.96
N ARG A 305 6.05 44.25 16.34
CA ARG A 305 7.28 43.51 15.96
C ARG A 305 7.83 43.92 14.57
N GLN A 306 7.14 44.85 13.89
CA GLN A 306 7.54 45.29 12.56
C GLN A 306 8.39 46.54 12.63
N ASP A 307 9.26 46.70 11.62
CA ASP A 307 10.21 47.78 11.54
C ASP A 307 9.63 49.02 10.81
N SER A 308 8.34 49.07 10.53
CA SER A 308 7.70 50.11 9.74
C SER A 308 6.30 50.44 10.27
N ALA A 309 5.91 51.71 10.17
CA ALA A 309 4.55 52.16 10.51
C ALA A 309 3.45 51.55 9.63
N LYS A 310 3.77 51.26 8.36
CA LYS A 310 2.91 50.55 7.40
C LYS A 310 3.62 49.31 6.92
N PRO A 311 3.63 48.23 7.75
CA PRO A 311 4.35 47.01 7.41
C PRO A 311 3.64 46.22 6.32
N LEU A 312 4.41 45.55 5.48
CA LEU A 312 3.88 44.55 4.57
C LEU A 312 3.35 43.35 5.39
N MET A 313 2.04 43.06 5.26
CA MET A 313 1.40 41.93 5.89
C MET A 313 1.24 40.81 4.87
N ILE A 314 1.76 39.62 5.16
CA ILE A 314 1.70 38.46 4.28
C ILE A 314 0.72 37.45 4.87
N PHE A 315 -0.20 36.97 4.02
CA PHE A 315 -1.06 35.84 4.26
C PHE A 315 -0.60 34.70 3.36
N ILE A 316 -0.31 33.55 3.94
CA ILE A 316 0.11 32.36 3.20
C ILE A 316 -1.07 31.40 3.20
N ASN A 317 -1.64 31.16 2.02
CA ASN A 317 -2.68 30.17 1.85
C ASN A 317 -2.16 29.03 0.97
N VAL A 318 -2.20 27.80 1.49
CA VAL A 318 -1.61 26.63 0.85
C VAL A 318 -2.69 25.57 0.56
N SER A 319 -2.61 24.97 -0.62
CA SER A 319 -3.57 23.96 -1.07
C SER A 319 -3.16 22.56 -0.72
N GLY A 320 -4.13 21.65 -0.67
CA GLY A 320 -3.90 20.21 -0.62
C GLY A 320 -3.30 19.67 -1.93
N GLY A 321 -2.85 18.43 -1.91
CA GLY A 321 -2.25 17.76 -3.07
C GLY A 321 -1.18 16.73 -2.69
N GLY A 322 -1.25 16.19 -1.47
CA GLY A 322 -0.32 15.18 -0.97
C GLY A 322 1.14 15.67 -0.95
N LEU A 323 2.08 14.78 -1.24
CA LEU A 323 3.51 15.08 -1.22
C LEU A 323 3.92 16.14 -2.26
N ARG A 324 3.25 16.22 -3.42
CA ARG A 324 3.50 17.28 -4.40
C ARG A 324 3.27 18.65 -3.82
N SER A 325 2.13 18.84 -3.16
CA SER A 325 1.83 20.10 -2.52
C SER A 325 2.79 20.41 -1.37
N SER A 326 3.22 19.39 -0.62
CA SER A 326 4.24 19.55 0.42
C SER A 326 5.57 20.01 -0.18
N ALA A 327 6.05 19.37 -1.23
CA ALA A 327 7.28 19.74 -1.92
C ALA A 327 7.22 21.16 -2.48
N PHE A 328 6.15 21.47 -3.20
CA PHE A 328 5.95 22.80 -3.80
C PHE A 328 5.89 23.88 -2.72
N THR A 329 5.09 23.67 -1.67
CA THR A 329 4.93 24.66 -0.58
C THR A 329 6.27 24.88 0.14
N MET A 330 7.00 23.82 0.49
CA MET A 330 8.30 23.96 1.15
C MET A 330 9.27 24.75 0.27
N HIS A 331 9.40 24.37 -1.00
CA HIS A 331 10.32 25.06 -1.92
C HIS A 331 9.91 26.51 -2.16
N ALA A 332 8.60 26.77 -2.35
CA ALA A 332 8.08 28.15 -2.52
C ALA A 332 8.38 29.02 -1.29
N MET A 333 8.15 28.51 -0.08
CA MET A 333 8.45 29.24 1.16
C MET A 333 9.94 29.50 1.32
N GLN A 334 10.80 28.51 1.01
CA GLN A 334 12.27 28.70 1.02
C GLN A 334 12.70 29.79 0.03
N LYS A 335 12.12 29.77 -1.18
CA LYS A 335 12.42 30.76 -2.22
C LYS A 335 11.95 32.16 -1.83
N LEU A 336 10.72 32.26 -1.34
CA LEU A 336 10.15 33.54 -0.87
C LEU A 336 10.95 34.10 0.33
N ASP A 337 11.33 33.25 1.27
CA ASP A 337 12.15 33.71 2.42
C ASP A 337 13.53 34.21 1.97
N SER A 338 14.15 33.53 1.00
CA SER A 338 15.40 34.00 0.38
C SER A 338 15.24 35.37 -0.28
N MET A 339 14.15 35.56 -1.06
CA MET A 339 13.85 36.85 -1.71
C MET A 339 13.56 37.96 -0.70
N LEU A 340 13.00 37.63 0.45
CA LEU A 340 12.71 38.56 1.55
C LEU A 340 13.86 38.64 2.57
N HIS A 341 15.04 38.16 2.23
CA HIS A 341 16.22 38.17 3.07
C HIS A 341 15.99 37.60 4.49
N GLY A 342 15.29 36.46 4.56
CA GLY A 342 14.99 35.75 5.82
C GLY A 342 13.86 36.38 6.64
N LYS A 343 13.07 37.30 6.06
CA LYS A 343 11.99 38.02 6.74
C LYS A 343 10.58 37.50 6.43
N LEU A 344 10.44 36.41 5.68
CA LEU A 344 9.12 35.89 5.31
C LEU A 344 8.24 35.68 6.55
N MET A 345 8.70 34.86 7.50
CA MET A 345 7.92 34.52 8.68
C MET A 345 7.70 35.70 9.63
N LYS A 346 8.64 36.65 9.69
CA LYS A 346 8.47 37.91 10.46
C LYS A 346 7.31 38.73 9.92
N LYS A 347 7.12 38.75 8.58
CA LYS A 347 6.07 39.51 7.88
C LYS A 347 4.76 38.72 7.75
N THR A 348 4.79 37.40 7.94
CA THR A 348 3.59 36.56 7.85
C THR A 348 2.72 36.77 9.08
N PHE A 349 1.45 37.11 8.83
CA PHE A 349 0.45 37.24 9.87
C PHE A 349 -0.33 35.93 10.06
N LEU A 350 -0.72 35.28 8.97
CA LEU A 350 -1.55 34.08 8.99
C LEU A 350 -1.04 33.07 7.96
N ILE A 351 -1.05 31.83 8.37
CA ILE A 351 -0.89 30.66 7.48
C ILE A 351 -2.18 29.86 7.57
N SER A 352 -2.80 29.60 6.44
CA SER A 352 -4.00 28.75 6.34
C SER A 352 -3.86 27.78 5.17
N GLY A 353 -4.59 26.70 5.21
CA GLY A 353 -4.58 25.75 4.11
C GLY A 353 -5.04 24.36 4.49
N ALA A 354 -4.75 23.39 3.60
CA ALA A 354 -5.20 22.02 3.76
C ALA A 354 -4.11 21.00 3.38
N SER A 355 -4.19 19.79 3.98
CA SER A 355 -3.46 18.59 3.61
C SER A 355 -1.93 18.82 3.48
N GLY A 356 -1.29 18.28 2.42
CA GLY A 356 0.15 18.30 2.24
C GLY A 356 0.79 19.69 2.26
N GLY A 357 0.15 20.70 1.65
CA GLY A 357 0.64 22.07 1.72
C GLY A 357 0.71 22.60 3.14
N MET A 358 -0.31 22.33 3.96
CA MET A 358 -0.31 22.76 5.35
C MET A 358 0.74 22.04 6.21
N LEU A 359 1.00 20.76 5.94
CA LEU A 359 2.08 20.03 6.61
C LEU A 359 3.43 20.70 6.36
N ALA A 360 3.74 21.06 5.12
CA ALA A 360 4.98 21.75 4.78
C ALA A 360 5.06 23.16 5.38
N ALA A 361 3.97 23.92 5.33
CA ALA A 361 3.93 25.26 5.90
C ALA A 361 4.11 25.24 7.43
N THR A 362 3.49 24.27 8.12
CA THR A 362 3.65 24.06 9.56
C THR A 362 5.08 23.65 9.90
N TYR A 363 5.68 22.75 9.12
CA TYR A 363 7.06 22.32 9.30
C TYR A 363 8.03 23.50 9.11
N TYR A 364 7.84 24.30 8.06
CA TYR A 364 8.64 25.49 7.83
C TYR A 364 8.54 26.50 8.98
N ARG A 365 7.32 26.73 9.49
CA ARG A 365 7.08 27.58 10.66
C ARG A 365 7.80 27.08 11.90
N GLU A 366 7.79 25.77 12.13
CA GLU A 366 8.49 25.16 13.28
C GLU A 366 10.02 25.29 13.15
N LEU A 367 10.57 25.10 11.97
CA LEU A 367 11.99 25.35 11.70
C LEU A 367 12.37 26.81 11.99
N TYR A 368 11.53 27.76 11.56
CA TYR A 368 11.71 29.17 11.88
C TYR A 368 11.65 29.45 13.39
N ARG A 369 10.67 28.86 14.08
CA ARG A 369 10.53 28.98 15.54
C ARG A 369 11.78 28.48 16.25
N ARG A 370 12.30 27.32 15.89
CA ARG A 370 13.54 26.79 16.46
C ARG A 370 14.73 27.69 16.18
N LYS A 371 14.82 28.23 14.98
CA LYS A 371 15.89 29.18 14.61
C LYS A 371 15.91 30.42 15.52
N ILE A 372 14.77 31.05 15.76
CA ILE A 372 14.69 32.23 16.63
C ILE A 372 14.94 31.90 18.12
N HIS A 373 14.80 30.64 18.51
CA HIS A 373 15.18 30.16 19.84
C HIS A 373 16.62 29.63 19.93
N GLY A 374 17.48 29.97 18.97
CA GLY A 374 18.91 29.70 19.03
C GLY A 374 19.40 28.41 18.38
N ALA A 375 18.51 27.66 17.72
CA ALA A 375 18.94 26.48 16.96
C ALA A 375 19.69 26.89 15.67
N SER A 376 20.77 26.18 15.34
CA SER A 376 21.54 26.40 14.11
C SER A 376 20.75 25.80 12.91
N ILE A 377 19.82 26.58 12.37
CA ILE A 377 18.93 26.16 11.26
C ILE A 377 19.10 27.09 10.07
N HIS A 378 19.46 26.51 8.93
CA HIS A 378 19.47 27.18 7.63
C HIS A 378 18.18 26.85 6.89
N LEU A 379 17.17 27.74 6.91
CA LEU A 379 15.84 27.49 6.37
C LEU A 379 15.83 27.12 4.87
N SER A 380 16.83 27.54 4.12
CA SER A 380 17.03 27.23 2.70
C SER A 380 17.67 25.85 2.44
N SER A 381 18.00 25.08 3.49
CA SER A 381 18.65 23.78 3.31
C SER A 381 17.75 22.80 2.52
N PRO A 382 18.28 22.14 1.48
CA PRO A 382 17.57 21.10 0.73
C PRO A 382 17.12 19.93 1.61
N GLN A 383 17.80 19.69 2.73
CA GLN A 383 17.46 18.61 3.67
C GLN A 383 16.01 18.71 4.17
N TYR A 384 15.48 19.92 4.39
CA TYR A 384 14.10 20.08 4.86
C TYR A 384 13.07 19.76 3.79
N LEU A 385 13.41 19.99 2.52
CA LEU A 385 12.60 19.54 1.41
C LEU A 385 12.59 18.00 1.35
N ASN A 386 13.75 17.36 1.44
CA ASN A 386 13.85 15.89 1.46
C ASN A 386 13.09 15.28 2.64
N ASN A 387 13.17 15.88 3.83
CA ASN A 387 12.45 15.37 5.01
C ASN A 387 10.93 15.40 4.83
N ILE A 388 10.37 16.44 4.20
CA ILE A 388 8.91 16.57 4.04
C ILE A 388 8.38 15.77 2.84
N THR A 389 9.25 15.36 1.94
CA THR A 389 8.90 14.58 0.74
C THR A 389 9.25 13.11 0.86
N GLY A 390 9.66 12.66 2.04
CA GLY A 390 9.91 11.24 2.32
C GLY A 390 8.72 10.36 2.00
N ASP A 391 8.99 9.09 1.70
CA ASP A 391 7.96 8.11 1.31
C ASP A 391 7.03 7.77 2.48
N LEU A 392 5.81 8.34 2.46
CA LEU A 392 4.78 8.07 3.45
C LEU A 392 4.07 6.73 3.20
N LEU A 393 3.89 6.32 1.94
CA LEU A 393 3.12 5.12 1.62
C LEU A 393 3.84 3.86 2.07
N ASN A 394 5.16 3.82 1.95
CA ASN A 394 5.98 2.71 2.45
C ASN A 394 5.77 2.51 3.95
N SER A 395 5.86 3.59 4.71
CA SER A 395 5.64 3.58 6.17
C SER A 395 4.22 3.15 6.53
N VAL A 396 3.20 3.60 5.79
CA VAL A 396 1.80 3.23 6.02
C VAL A 396 1.59 1.74 5.77
N PHE A 397 1.96 1.22 4.59
CA PHE A 397 1.74 -0.20 4.25
C PHE A 397 2.57 -1.14 5.12
N SER A 398 3.80 -0.77 5.46
CA SER A 398 4.64 -1.57 6.37
C SER A 398 4.07 -1.58 7.79
N SER A 399 3.56 -0.44 8.29
CA SER A 399 2.93 -0.38 9.61
C SER A 399 1.63 -1.19 9.67
N MET A 400 0.82 -1.19 8.61
CA MET A 400 -0.40 -2.02 8.54
C MET A 400 -0.12 -3.52 8.61
N MET A 401 1.10 -3.95 8.27
CA MET A 401 1.48 -5.36 8.26
C MET A 401 2.28 -5.78 9.51
N ALA A 402 3.03 -4.84 10.12
CA ALA A 402 3.95 -5.14 11.22
C ALA A 402 3.42 -4.71 12.60
N ARG A 403 2.38 -3.90 12.65
CA ARG A 403 1.74 -3.38 13.87
C ARG A 403 0.25 -3.65 13.85
#